data_04b9753de88c6ad33e9bab1139d6c664
#
_entry.id   04b9753de88c6ad33e9bab1139d6c664
#
_cell.length_a   1.000
_cell.length_b   1.000
_cell.length_c   1.000
_cell.angle_alpha   90.00
_cell.angle_beta   90.00
_cell.angle_gamma   90.00
#
_symmetry.space_group_name_H-M   'P 1'
#
loop_
_entity.id
_entity.type
_entity.pdbx_description
1 polymer ?
#
loop_
_entity_poly.entity_id
_entity_poly.type
_entity_poly.pdbx_seq_one_letter_code
_entity_poly.pdbx_strand_id
1 'polypeptide(L)'
;MQFPYNGRMVNLLDTPGHEDFSEDTYRVLTAVDSALMIVDGAKGVEERTIKLMDVCRLRDTPIFTFVNKLDRDIRDPIEVLDEIETVLNIKCAPINWPLGMGKEFKGVYNLYEDKVYVYQHGQGSQVHDEVIIDGLDSPKTAELLGSYTQDFIDEIELVRGASHEFDRDA
;
A
#
# COMPACT_ATOMS: atom_id res chain seq x y z
N MET A 1 11.57 -12.22 11.94
CA MET A 1 11.80 -11.01 12.81
C MET A 1 10.69 -10.95 13.84
N GLN A 2 11.00 -10.46 15.06
CA GLN A 2 10.01 -10.37 16.13
C GLN A 2 10.14 -9.03 16.83
N PHE A 3 9.03 -8.33 17.06
CA PHE A 3 9.03 -7.01 17.71
C PHE A 3 7.71 -6.71 18.43
N PRO A 4 7.72 -5.92 19.53
CA PRO A 4 6.51 -5.50 20.20
C PRO A 4 5.84 -4.34 19.46
N TYR A 5 4.52 -4.39 19.36
CA TYR A 5 3.71 -3.31 18.78
C TYR A 5 2.31 -3.29 19.45
N ASN A 6 1.88 -2.14 19.96
CA ASN A 6 0.58 -1.94 20.62
C ASN A 6 0.21 -3.02 21.66
N GLY A 7 1.18 -3.38 22.53
CA GLY A 7 0.97 -4.37 23.58
C GLY A 7 0.90 -5.83 23.09
N ARG A 8 1.17 -6.06 21.81
CA ARG A 8 1.22 -7.40 21.19
C ARG A 8 2.64 -7.68 20.69
N MET A 9 2.97 -8.95 20.51
CA MET A 9 4.22 -9.38 19.88
C MET A 9 3.93 -9.73 18.42
N VAL A 10 4.55 -8.98 17.51
CA VAL A 10 4.44 -9.23 16.07
C VAL A 10 5.58 -10.16 15.64
N ASN A 11 5.23 -11.25 14.97
CA ASN A 11 6.18 -12.19 14.36
C ASN A 11 6.12 -12.03 12.84
N LEU A 12 7.14 -11.41 12.26
CA LEU A 12 7.26 -11.26 10.82
C LEU A 12 8.08 -12.42 10.22
N LEU A 13 7.44 -13.18 9.36
CA LEU A 13 8.07 -14.24 8.56
C LEU A 13 8.25 -13.72 7.14
N ASP A 14 9.48 -13.68 6.67
CA ASP A 14 9.81 -13.25 5.31
C ASP A 14 9.85 -14.46 4.38
N THR A 15 9.26 -14.31 3.19
CA THR A 15 9.33 -15.33 2.14
C THR A 15 10.44 -14.98 1.16
N PRO A 16 11.28 -15.94 0.72
CA PRO A 16 12.35 -15.68 -0.25
C PRO A 16 11.82 -15.02 -1.52
N GLY A 17 12.49 -13.94 -1.95
CA GLY A 17 12.06 -13.09 -3.07
C GLY A 17 12.31 -13.65 -4.47
N HIS A 18 13.11 -14.70 -4.67
CA HIS A 18 13.53 -15.19 -5.97
C HIS A 18 13.08 -16.64 -6.22
N GLU A 19 12.72 -16.91 -7.45
CA GLU A 19 12.44 -18.14 -8.22
C GLU A 19 12.11 -19.48 -7.52
N ASP A 20 12.57 -19.70 -6.31
CA ASP A 20 12.26 -20.88 -5.54
C ASP A 20 10.91 -20.78 -4.85
N PHE A 21 9.86 -21.15 -5.59
CA PHE A 21 8.58 -21.48 -5.01
C PHE A 21 8.75 -22.81 -4.26
N SER A 22 9.48 -22.74 -3.15
CA SER A 22 9.82 -23.91 -2.37
C SER A 22 8.65 -24.29 -1.49
N GLU A 23 8.60 -25.56 -1.13
CA GLU A 23 7.67 -26.11 -0.12
C GLU A 23 7.70 -25.27 1.18
N ASP A 24 8.80 -24.60 1.47
CA ASP A 24 8.97 -23.71 2.63
C ASP A 24 8.07 -22.47 2.57
N THR A 25 7.85 -21.88 1.38
CA THR A 25 6.92 -20.74 1.24
C THR A 25 5.48 -21.15 1.58
N TYR A 26 5.05 -22.33 1.13
CA TYR A 26 3.75 -22.87 1.52
C TYR A 26 3.65 -23.11 3.02
N ARG A 27 4.70 -23.66 3.63
CA ARG A 27 4.73 -23.90 5.09
C ARG A 27 4.64 -22.59 5.87
N VAL A 28 5.36 -21.54 5.45
CA VAL A 28 5.28 -20.22 6.07
C VAL A 28 3.86 -19.68 6.01
N LEU A 29 3.23 -19.67 4.83
CA LEU A 29 1.86 -19.17 4.67
C LEU A 29 0.82 -20.01 5.43
N THR A 30 1.14 -21.25 5.76
CA THR A 30 0.26 -22.10 6.58
C THR A 30 0.35 -21.81 8.08
N ALA A 31 1.36 -21.09 8.51
CA ALA A 31 1.67 -20.82 9.92
C ALA A 31 1.38 -19.38 10.37
N VAL A 32 0.83 -18.53 9.48
CA VAL A 32 0.58 -17.12 9.76
C VAL A 32 -0.90 -16.80 9.88
N ASP A 33 -1.21 -15.75 10.64
CA ASP A 33 -2.57 -15.25 10.85
C ASP A 33 -3.03 -14.34 9.70
N SER A 34 -2.08 -13.68 9.02
CA SER A 34 -2.33 -12.78 7.89
C SER A 34 -1.09 -12.69 6.99
N ALA A 35 -1.27 -12.24 5.76
CA ALA A 35 -0.21 -12.05 4.79
C ALA A 35 -0.12 -10.58 4.36
N LEU A 36 1.10 -10.05 4.26
CA LEU A 36 1.39 -8.79 3.62
C LEU A 36 1.90 -9.07 2.21
N MET A 37 1.08 -8.79 1.21
CA MET A 37 1.42 -8.90 -0.19
C MET A 37 2.10 -7.62 -0.66
N ILE A 38 3.33 -7.73 -1.17
CA ILE A 38 4.09 -6.59 -1.68
C ILE A 38 4.09 -6.64 -3.20
N VAL A 39 3.53 -5.61 -3.82
CA VAL A 39 3.48 -5.42 -5.27
C VAL A 39 4.47 -4.33 -5.68
N ASP A 40 5.28 -4.59 -6.70
CA ASP A 40 6.16 -3.58 -7.30
C ASP A 40 5.32 -2.63 -8.16
N GLY A 41 5.29 -1.34 -7.84
CA GLY A 41 4.47 -0.36 -8.54
C GLY A 41 4.80 -0.18 -10.03
N ALA A 42 6.02 -0.53 -10.45
CA ALA A 42 6.42 -0.48 -11.86
C ALA A 42 6.05 -1.76 -12.62
N LYS A 43 6.13 -2.93 -11.94
CA LYS A 43 5.87 -4.24 -12.56
C LYS A 43 4.41 -4.67 -12.47
N GLY A 44 3.71 -4.24 -11.43
CA GLY A 44 2.35 -4.70 -11.14
C GLY A 44 2.31 -6.12 -10.59
N VAL A 45 1.26 -6.86 -10.93
CA VAL A 45 1.02 -8.23 -10.46
C VAL A 45 1.85 -9.22 -11.26
N GLU A 46 2.82 -9.85 -10.60
CA GLU A 46 3.68 -10.88 -11.20
C GLU A 46 3.05 -12.29 -11.04
N GLU A 47 3.41 -13.25 -11.89
CA GLU A 47 2.91 -14.65 -11.85
C GLU A 47 3.07 -15.29 -10.47
N ARG A 48 4.14 -14.94 -9.77
CA ARG A 48 4.39 -15.41 -8.42
C ARG A 48 3.37 -14.87 -7.42
N THR A 49 2.97 -13.61 -7.55
CA THR A 49 1.94 -13.00 -6.71
C THR A 49 0.61 -13.76 -6.84
N ILE A 50 0.26 -14.16 -8.06
CA ILE A 50 -0.94 -14.97 -8.33
C ILE A 50 -0.87 -16.31 -7.59
N LYS A 51 0.26 -17.02 -7.70
CA LYS A 51 0.44 -18.33 -7.03
C LYS A 51 0.36 -18.21 -5.50
N LEU A 52 0.94 -17.16 -4.92
CA LEU A 52 0.87 -16.91 -3.47
C LEU A 52 -0.55 -16.55 -3.03
N MET A 53 -1.26 -15.77 -3.85
CA MET A 53 -2.64 -15.43 -3.60
C MET A 53 -3.53 -16.66 -3.57
N ASP A 54 -3.33 -17.61 -4.49
CA ASP A 54 -4.10 -18.87 -4.50
C ASP A 54 -3.90 -19.69 -3.22
N VAL A 55 -2.68 -19.70 -2.68
CA VAL A 55 -2.40 -20.34 -1.39
C VAL A 55 -3.13 -19.66 -0.24
N CYS A 56 -3.10 -18.32 -0.19
CA CYS A 56 -3.81 -17.56 0.84
C CYS A 56 -5.32 -17.81 0.76
N ARG A 57 -5.87 -17.88 -0.44
CA ARG A 57 -7.29 -18.17 -0.71
C ARG A 57 -7.74 -19.53 -0.19
N LEU A 58 -6.94 -20.58 -0.43
CA LEU A 58 -7.23 -21.94 0.06
C LEU A 58 -7.33 -22.01 1.59
N ARG A 59 -6.84 -21.03 2.30
CA ARG A 59 -6.77 -20.99 3.76
C ARG A 59 -7.57 -19.86 4.38
N ASP A 60 -8.28 -19.08 3.58
CA ASP A 60 -8.98 -17.87 4.02
C ASP A 60 -8.06 -16.91 4.82
N THR A 61 -6.77 -16.85 4.43
CA THR A 61 -5.79 -15.97 5.08
C THR A 61 -6.06 -14.51 4.71
N PRO A 62 -6.32 -13.62 5.67
CA PRO A 62 -6.48 -12.20 5.39
C PRO A 62 -5.22 -11.62 4.75
N ILE A 63 -5.42 -10.72 3.76
CA ILE A 63 -4.33 -10.13 2.99
C ILE A 63 -4.36 -8.60 3.10
N PHE A 64 -3.20 -8.04 3.44
CA PHE A 64 -2.89 -6.64 3.21
C PHE A 64 -2.03 -6.51 1.97
N THR A 65 -2.36 -5.55 1.11
CA THR A 65 -1.57 -5.25 -0.08
C THR A 65 -0.79 -3.95 0.11
N PHE A 66 0.49 -3.99 -0.19
CA PHE A 66 1.37 -2.83 -0.15
C PHE A 66 2.02 -2.64 -1.52
N VAL A 67 1.70 -1.53 -2.18
CA VAL A 67 2.35 -1.13 -3.44
C VAL A 67 3.64 -0.40 -3.08
N ASN A 68 4.77 -0.97 -3.47
CA ASN A 68 6.12 -0.52 -3.12
C ASN A 68 6.79 0.23 -4.27
N LYS A 69 7.86 0.97 -3.95
CA LYS A 69 8.73 1.71 -4.89
C LYS A 69 8.07 2.92 -5.52
N LEU A 70 7.16 3.58 -4.82
CA LEU A 70 6.53 4.83 -5.26
C LEU A 70 7.51 6.01 -5.39
N ASP A 71 8.71 5.88 -4.83
CA ASP A 71 9.85 6.79 -5.01
C ASP A 71 10.49 6.72 -6.41
N ARG A 72 10.03 5.81 -7.25
CA ARG A 72 10.46 5.64 -8.65
C ARG A 72 9.33 5.96 -9.61
N ASP A 73 9.67 6.06 -10.89
CA ASP A 73 8.65 6.12 -11.95
C ASP A 73 7.93 4.76 -11.99
N ILE A 74 6.68 4.77 -11.58
CA ILE A 74 5.79 3.61 -11.57
C ILE A 74 4.68 3.79 -12.59
N ARG A 75 3.87 2.77 -12.79
CA ARG A 75 2.61 2.85 -13.54
C ARG A 75 1.60 3.70 -12.76
N ASP A 76 0.58 4.18 -13.46
CA ASP A 76 -0.52 4.90 -12.83
C ASP A 76 -1.09 4.08 -11.65
N PRO A 77 -1.21 4.67 -10.45
CA PRO A 77 -1.72 3.95 -9.27
C PRO A 77 -3.12 3.36 -9.47
N ILE A 78 -3.99 4.02 -10.25
CA ILE A 78 -5.32 3.52 -10.58
C ILE A 78 -5.22 2.27 -11.45
N GLU A 79 -4.33 2.26 -12.45
CA GLU A 79 -4.09 1.08 -13.29
C GLU A 79 -3.53 -0.10 -12.48
N VAL A 80 -2.64 0.18 -11.52
CA VAL A 80 -2.10 -0.86 -10.63
C VAL A 80 -3.18 -1.43 -9.72
N LEU A 81 -4.07 -0.58 -9.20
CA LEU A 81 -5.21 -1.00 -8.38
C LEU A 81 -6.18 -1.89 -9.18
N ASP A 82 -6.56 -1.47 -10.39
CA ASP A 82 -7.42 -2.23 -11.30
C ASP A 82 -6.81 -3.58 -11.68
N GLU A 83 -5.50 -3.62 -11.95
CA GLU A 83 -4.79 -4.87 -12.20
C GLU A 83 -4.82 -5.82 -11.01
N ILE A 84 -4.59 -5.30 -9.78
CA ILE A 84 -4.67 -6.10 -8.56
C ILE A 84 -6.06 -6.72 -8.41
N GLU A 85 -7.11 -5.93 -8.60
CA GLU A 85 -8.49 -6.40 -8.50
C GLU A 85 -8.83 -7.43 -9.56
N THR A 86 -8.49 -7.15 -10.82
CA THR A 86 -8.85 -7.97 -11.97
C THR A 86 -8.03 -9.27 -12.00
N VAL A 87 -6.70 -9.18 -11.89
CA VAL A 87 -5.82 -10.36 -12.02
C VAL A 87 -5.92 -11.27 -10.81
N LEU A 88 -6.01 -10.69 -9.62
CA LEU A 88 -6.15 -11.47 -8.39
C LEU A 88 -7.60 -11.79 -8.04
N ASN A 89 -8.58 -11.25 -8.78
CA ASN A 89 -10.00 -11.41 -8.52
C ASN A 89 -10.37 -11.18 -7.04
N ILE A 90 -9.95 -10.03 -6.53
CA ILE A 90 -10.23 -9.53 -5.18
C ILE A 90 -10.86 -8.14 -5.28
N LYS A 91 -11.46 -7.70 -4.19
CA LYS A 91 -11.93 -6.32 -4.03
C LYS A 91 -10.96 -5.60 -3.11
N CYS A 92 -10.54 -4.40 -3.53
CA CYS A 92 -9.63 -3.58 -2.77
C CYS A 92 -10.35 -2.45 -2.03
N ALA A 93 -9.86 -2.16 -0.82
CA ALA A 93 -10.24 -1.00 -0.04
C ALA A 93 -8.98 -0.17 0.23
N PRO A 94 -8.66 0.82 -0.61
CA PRO A 94 -7.47 1.64 -0.43
C PRO A 94 -7.51 2.41 0.88
N ILE A 95 -6.48 2.25 1.71
CA ILE A 95 -6.31 2.98 2.97
C ILE A 95 -5.45 4.21 2.73
N ASN A 96 -4.37 4.05 1.97
CA ASN A 96 -3.45 5.12 1.64
C ASN A 96 -3.36 5.29 0.12
N TRP A 97 -3.28 6.56 -0.31
CA TRP A 97 -3.09 6.92 -1.71
C TRP A 97 -1.85 7.79 -1.88
N PRO A 98 -1.02 7.58 -2.91
CA PRO A 98 0.22 8.32 -3.08
C PRO A 98 -0.03 9.78 -3.50
N LEU A 99 0.77 10.70 -2.98
CA LEU A 99 0.83 12.10 -3.38
C LEU A 99 1.99 12.27 -4.38
N GLY A 100 1.69 12.05 -5.65
CA GLY A 100 2.69 12.01 -6.72
C GLY A 100 3.49 10.70 -6.75
N MET A 101 4.43 10.61 -7.67
CA MET A 101 5.32 9.46 -7.84
C MET A 101 6.72 9.88 -8.26
N GLY A 102 7.69 8.98 -8.15
CA GLY A 102 9.08 9.24 -8.51
C GLY A 102 9.64 10.44 -7.76
N LYS A 103 10.21 11.39 -8.49
CA LYS A 103 10.78 12.62 -7.91
C LYS A 103 9.74 13.58 -7.33
N GLU A 104 8.50 13.47 -7.77
CA GLU A 104 7.37 14.28 -7.31
C GLU A 104 6.62 13.63 -6.13
N PHE A 105 7.07 12.46 -5.67
CA PHE A 105 6.48 11.81 -4.51
C PHE A 105 6.73 12.62 -3.24
N LYS A 106 5.65 13.08 -2.62
CA LYS A 106 5.67 13.96 -1.43
C LYS A 106 5.22 13.25 -0.17
N GLY A 107 4.44 12.19 -0.30
CA GLY A 107 3.87 11.48 0.82
C GLY A 107 2.66 10.63 0.43
N VAL A 108 1.79 10.38 1.39
CA VAL A 108 0.54 9.64 1.16
C VAL A 108 -0.64 10.33 1.83
N TYR A 109 -1.79 10.19 1.21
CA TYR A 109 -3.06 10.56 1.82
C TYR A 109 -3.74 9.31 2.40
N ASN A 110 -4.12 9.36 3.67
CA ASN A 110 -4.89 8.31 4.33
C ASN A 110 -6.38 8.60 4.14
N LEU A 111 -7.06 7.78 3.32
CA LEU A 111 -8.47 7.94 3.00
C LEU A 111 -9.39 7.69 4.20
N TYR A 112 -8.97 6.81 5.11
CA TYR A 112 -9.74 6.43 6.28
C TYR A 112 -9.69 7.48 7.39
N GLU A 113 -8.51 8.07 7.62
CA GLU A 113 -8.31 9.07 8.67
C GLU A 113 -8.50 10.51 8.20
N ASP A 114 -8.62 10.73 6.88
CA ASP A 114 -8.60 12.05 6.23
C ASP A 114 -7.36 12.87 6.63
N LYS A 115 -6.19 12.26 6.47
CA LYS A 115 -4.90 12.87 6.82
C LYS A 115 -3.89 12.73 5.72
N VAL A 116 -3.10 13.78 5.53
CA VAL A 116 -1.94 13.81 4.63
C VAL A 116 -0.66 13.60 5.42
N TYR A 117 0.10 12.57 5.09
CA TYR A 117 1.39 12.23 5.66
C TYR A 117 2.49 12.64 4.69
N VAL A 118 3.23 13.67 5.04
CA VAL A 118 4.29 14.25 4.19
C VAL A 118 5.64 13.76 4.67
N TYR A 119 6.42 13.19 3.77
CA TYR A 119 7.78 12.73 4.07
C TYR A 119 8.79 13.79 3.64
N GLN A 120 9.52 14.33 4.60
CA GLN A 120 10.62 15.27 4.30
C GLN A 120 11.90 14.47 4.01
N HIS A 121 12.58 14.80 2.92
CA HIS A 121 13.88 14.22 2.59
C HIS A 121 14.93 14.73 3.59
N GLY A 122 15.27 13.91 4.58
CA GLY A 122 16.36 14.20 5.51
C GLY A 122 17.73 13.94 4.87
N GLN A 123 18.73 14.74 5.22
CA GLN A 123 20.13 14.44 4.92
C GLN A 123 20.66 13.41 5.94
N GLY A 124 20.81 12.15 5.53
CA GLY A 124 21.41 11.08 6.35
C GLY A 124 20.40 10.11 6.97
N SER A 125 20.91 9.11 7.72
CA SER A 125 20.15 7.99 8.33
C SER A 125 19.25 8.38 9.53
N GLN A 126 18.82 9.61 9.66
CA GLN A 126 17.94 10.02 10.75
C GLN A 126 16.48 9.81 10.37
N VAL A 127 15.69 9.41 11.35
CA VAL A 127 14.22 9.31 11.28
C VAL A 127 13.68 10.60 10.67
N HIS A 128 13.00 10.50 9.56
CA HIS A 128 12.42 11.64 8.86
C HIS A 128 11.31 12.24 9.72
N ASP A 129 11.30 13.55 9.88
CA ASP A 129 10.19 14.26 10.50
C ASP A 129 8.98 14.11 9.56
N GLU A 130 7.98 13.39 10.03
CA GLU A 130 6.70 13.24 9.36
C GLU A 130 5.83 14.44 9.72
N VAL A 131 5.36 15.15 8.71
CA VAL A 131 4.39 16.22 8.89
C VAL A 131 3.01 15.67 8.58
N ILE A 132 2.11 15.71 9.56
CA ILE A 132 0.72 15.29 9.40
C ILE A 132 -0.14 16.54 9.19
N ILE A 133 -0.92 16.56 8.13
CA ILE A 133 -1.87 17.62 7.79
C ILE A 133 -3.27 17.02 7.87
N ASP A 134 -4.16 17.65 8.63
CA ASP A 134 -5.56 17.23 8.74
C ASP A 134 -6.37 17.76 7.55
N GLY A 135 -7.05 16.83 6.88
CA GLY A 135 -7.99 17.11 5.79
C GLY A 135 -7.38 17.31 4.41
N LEU A 136 -8.02 16.72 3.42
CA LEU A 136 -7.68 16.90 2.01
C LEU A 136 -7.89 18.35 1.56
N ASP A 137 -8.96 19.01 2.04
CA ASP A 137 -9.34 20.39 1.72
C ASP A 137 -8.57 21.44 2.54
N SER A 138 -7.58 21.03 3.32
CA SER A 138 -6.78 21.93 4.14
C SER A 138 -5.99 22.91 3.27
N PRO A 139 -5.90 24.21 3.67
CA PRO A 139 -5.02 25.18 2.99
C PRO A 139 -3.55 24.72 2.93
N LYS A 140 -3.10 23.97 3.93
CA LYS A 140 -1.74 23.39 3.94
C LYS A 140 -1.56 22.31 2.89
N THR A 141 -2.59 21.49 2.66
CA THR A 141 -2.60 20.48 1.59
C THR A 141 -2.55 21.17 0.23
N ALA A 142 -3.34 22.22 0.03
CA ALA A 142 -3.32 23.01 -1.20
C ALA A 142 -1.95 23.71 -1.44
N GLU A 143 -1.31 24.20 -0.39
CA GLU A 143 0.04 24.77 -0.47
C GLU A 143 1.08 23.70 -0.88
N LEU A 144 0.96 22.47 -0.33
CA LEU A 144 1.86 21.35 -0.63
C LEU A 144 1.73 20.88 -2.07
N LEU A 145 0.50 20.73 -2.55
CA LEU A 145 0.18 20.18 -3.88
C LEU A 145 0.25 21.26 -4.98
N GLY A 146 0.01 22.53 -4.62
CA GLY A 146 0.05 23.65 -5.56
C GLY A 146 -0.97 23.47 -6.70
N SER A 147 -0.50 23.53 -7.96
CA SER A 147 -1.35 23.38 -9.15
C SER A 147 -1.99 21.98 -9.31
N TYR A 148 -1.46 20.97 -8.63
CA TYR A 148 -1.96 19.59 -8.69
C TYR A 148 -3.09 19.31 -7.71
N THR A 149 -3.50 20.29 -6.90
CA THR A 149 -4.51 20.09 -5.84
C THR A 149 -5.83 19.57 -6.40
N GLN A 150 -6.34 20.17 -7.46
CA GLN A 150 -7.63 19.78 -8.04
C GLN A 150 -7.56 18.40 -8.69
N ASP A 151 -6.52 18.14 -9.47
CA ASP A 151 -6.33 16.85 -10.13
C ASP A 151 -6.25 15.72 -9.10
N PHE A 152 -5.59 15.98 -7.97
CA PHE A 152 -5.49 15.01 -6.87
C PHE A 152 -6.83 14.78 -6.15
N ILE A 153 -7.60 15.85 -5.92
CA ILE A 153 -8.95 15.72 -5.33
C ILE A 153 -9.85 14.89 -6.23
N ASP A 154 -9.85 15.18 -7.53
CA ASP A 154 -10.64 14.44 -8.53
C ASP A 154 -10.24 12.95 -8.59
N GLU A 155 -8.93 12.66 -8.48
CA GLU A 155 -8.40 11.30 -8.40
C GLU A 155 -8.87 10.57 -7.14
N ILE A 156 -8.82 11.21 -5.98
CA ILE A 156 -9.30 10.63 -4.71
C ILE A 156 -10.82 10.37 -4.75
N GLU A 157 -11.60 11.28 -5.34
CA GLU A 157 -13.04 11.08 -5.52
C GLU A 157 -13.33 9.87 -6.42
N LEU A 158 -12.57 9.72 -7.51
CA LEU A 158 -12.66 8.56 -8.39
C LEU A 158 -12.33 7.26 -7.64
N VAL A 159 -11.25 7.24 -6.89
CA VAL A 159 -10.82 6.07 -6.10
C VAL A 159 -11.88 5.70 -5.06
N ARG A 160 -12.42 6.67 -4.34
CA ARG A 160 -13.51 6.46 -3.37
C ARG A 160 -14.78 5.91 -4.02
N GLY A 161 -15.10 6.39 -5.22
CA GLY A 161 -16.30 5.95 -5.96
C GLY A 161 -16.16 4.57 -6.60
N ALA A 162 -14.94 4.17 -6.96
CA ALA A 162 -14.65 2.91 -7.64
C ALA A 162 -14.28 1.76 -6.70
N SER A 163 -13.73 2.07 -5.53
CA SER A 163 -13.21 1.08 -4.59
C SER A 163 -14.18 0.80 -3.44
N HIS A 164 -13.92 -0.30 -2.71
CA HIS A 164 -14.64 -0.57 -1.47
C HIS A 164 -14.14 0.34 -0.35
N GLU A 165 -15.07 0.76 0.50
CA GLU A 165 -14.71 1.50 1.71
C GLU A 165 -14.06 0.55 2.72
N PHE A 166 -12.97 1.00 3.35
CA PHE A 166 -12.33 0.26 4.42
C PHE A 166 -13.16 0.34 5.69
N ASP A 167 -13.57 -0.81 6.20
CA ASP A 167 -14.22 -0.95 7.50
C ASP A 167 -13.27 -1.65 8.47
N ARG A 168 -12.98 -0.98 9.58
CA ARG A 168 -12.07 -1.51 10.62
C ARG A 168 -12.70 -2.62 11.44
N ASP A 169 -14.02 -2.65 11.51
CA ASP A 169 -14.79 -3.55 12.36
C ASP A 169 -15.42 -4.73 11.58
N ALA A 170 -15.17 -4.81 10.25
CA ALA A 170 -15.66 -5.85 9.36
C ALA A 170 -14.86 -7.16 9.44
#